data_4c7292f3432a034be18df9a695df8065
#
_entry.id   4c7292f3432a034be18df9a695df8065
#
_cell.length_a   1.000
_cell.length_b   1.000
_cell.length_c   1.000
_cell.angle_alpha   90.00
_cell.angle_beta   90.00
_cell.angle_gamma   90.00
#
_symmetry.space_group_name_H-M   'P 1'
#
loop_
_entity.id
_entity.type
_entity.pdbx_description
1 polymer ?
#
loop_
_entity_poly.entity_id
_entity_poly.type
_entity_poly.pdbx_seq_one_letter_code
_entity_poly.pdbx_strand_id
1 'polypeptide(L)'
;MKKVLFLLFISVVIPAFLYFALDRENIDINEFRLNSGYQEVNLSEGITSFKDIGDKNNKVIVLVHGATFGSLAYEEYVNVFVENNYRVITYDQYGRGFSDRFHGNVSIELMEKQLKELIEHCEVEDVILYGVSFGAAVVAKYAANNPEKISFIGYQVPVIDSANIPLLSVVKIPLYGDLLTRGFLVPAVLKRIQEYEDLMSKELIDHYIGQFAVKGTEDFFKKFFLGNAMGNRLNDHNIIGSNSIPSYFVYAEDDIEIDSQLVEEAIKNYNNPIVKKYSGGHFFSSGIEKKVAQEFINSIKKQYEQ
;
A
#
# COMPACT_ATOMS: atom_id res chain seq x y z
N MET A 1 22.57 19.61 -41.56
CA MET A 1 21.59 20.48 -40.86
C MET A 1 20.18 19.93 -40.89
N LYS A 2 19.50 19.75 -42.03
CA LYS A 2 18.09 19.27 -42.07
C LYS A 2 17.85 17.92 -41.38
N LYS A 3 18.74 16.94 -41.54
CA LYS A 3 18.63 15.64 -40.84
C LYS A 3 18.76 15.74 -39.32
N VAL A 4 19.64 16.61 -38.82
CA VAL A 4 19.83 16.84 -37.37
C VAL A 4 18.60 17.53 -36.78
N LEU A 5 18.06 18.55 -37.47
CA LEU A 5 16.81 19.22 -37.05
C LEU A 5 15.63 18.26 -37.06
N PHE A 6 15.53 17.35 -38.02
CA PHE A 6 14.48 16.34 -38.09
C PHE A 6 14.59 15.34 -36.95
N LEU A 7 15.81 14.89 -36.63
CA LEU A 7 16.05 13.99 -35.48
C LEU A 7 15.72 14.67 -34.16
N LEU A 8 16.09 15.94 -33.97
CA LEU A 8 15.73 16.70 -32.78
C LEU A 8 14.19 16.87 -32.65
N PHE A 9 13.51 17.09 -33.77
CA PHE A 9 12.05 17.20 -33.78
C PHE A 9 11.39 15.87 -33.29
N ILE A 10 11.83 14.75 -33.84
CA ILE A 10 11.28 13.44 -33.45
C ILE A 10 11.65 13.09 -32.01
N SER A 11 12.89 13.33 -31.58
CA SER A 11 13.39 12.86 -30.28
C SER A 11 13.12 13.81 -29.12
N VAL A 12 12.72 15.05 -29.38
CA VAL A 12 12.46 16.03 -28.32
C VAL A 12 11.08 16.67 -28.46
N VAL A 13 10.76 17.24 -29.62
CA VAL A 13 9.51 18.03 -29.80
C VAL A 13 8.27 17.14 -29.73
N ILE A 14 8.28 15.98 -30.40
CA ILE A 14 7.15 15.03 -30.32
C ILE A 14 6.98 14.49 -28.90
N PRO A 15 8.02 13.98 -28.22
CA PRO A 15 7.93 13.55 -26.83
C PRO A 15 7.45 14.66 -25.89
N ALA A 16 7.95 15.89 -26.03
CA ALA A 16 7.49 17.02 -25.21
C ALA A 16 6.00 17.34 -25.44
N PHE A 17 5.54 17.32 -26.70
CA PHE A 17 4.12 17.50 -27.00
C PHE A 17 3.26 16.39 -26.39
N LEU A 18 3.68 15.13 -26.54
CA LEU A 18 2.96 13.98 -25.96
C LEU A 18 2.93 14.03 -24.42
N TYR A 19 4.00 14.54 -23.80
CA TYR A 19 4.04 14.72 -22.34
C TYR A 19 2.89 15.59 -21.83
N PHE A 20 2.61 16.71 -22.49
CA PHE A 20 1.47 17.58 -22.13
C PHE A 20 0.12 17.01 -22.59
N ALA A 21 0.08 16.37 -23.76
CA ALA A 21 -1.16 15.80 -24.29
C ALA A 21 -1.68 14.59 -23.49
N LEU A 22 -0.79 13.88 -22.81
CA LEU A 22 -1.14 12.71 -21.98
C LEU A 22 -1.34 13.09 -20.51
N ASP A 23 -1.16 14.35 -20.11
CA ASP A 23 -1.36 14.80 -18.74
C ASP A 23 -2.84 14.70 -18.35
N ARG A 24 -3.10 13.98 -17.26
CA ARG A 24 -4.44 13.79 -16.67
C ARG A 24 -4.62 14.57 -15.39
N GLU A 25 -3.52 15.10 -14.83
CA GLU A 25 -3.49 15.70 -13.52
C GLU A 25 -4.00 17.15 -13.55
N ASN A 26 -5.20 17.36 -13.08
CA ASN A 26 -5.86 18.66 -13.11
C ASN A 26 -6.50 19.07 -11.77
N ILE A 27 -6.50 18.18 -10.76
CA ILE A 27 -7.10 18.41 -9.45
C ILE A 27 -6.00 18.68 -8.43
N ASP A 28 -6.18 19.71 -7.57
CA ASP A 28 -5.32 19.92 -6.41
C ASP A 28 -5.66 18.92 -5.29
N ILE A 29 -4.63 18.47 -4.53
CA ILE A 29 -4.85 17.51 -3.46
C ILE A 29 -5.79 18.04 -2.36
N ASN A 30 -5.75 19.32 -2.07
CA ASN A 30 -6.63 19.92 -1.07
C ASN A 30 -8.10 19.95 -1.57
N GLU A 31 -8.31 20.13 -2.87
CA GLU A 31 -9.64 20.00 -3.48
C GLU A 31 -10.13 18.55 -3.43
N PHE A 32 -9.28 17.58 -3.77
CA PHE A 32 -9.62 16.16 -3.76
C PHE A 32 -9.95 15.64 -2.36
N ARG A 33 -9.27 16.14 -1.34
CA ARG A 33 -9.42 15.79 0.08
C ARG A 33 -10.67 16.46 0.71
N LEU A 34 -11.18 17.53 0.12
CA LEU A 34 -12.30 18.28 0.65
C LEU A 34 -13.55 17.38 0.82
N ASN A 35 -14.12 17.38 2.02
CA ASN A 35 -15.28 16.55 2.39
C ASN A 35 -15.02 15.02 2.36
N SER A 36 -13.77 14.58 2.42
CA SER A 36 -13.42 13.15 2.47
C SER A 36 -13.95 12.43 3.71
N GLY A 37 -14.20 13.16 4.80
CA GLY A 37 -14.52 12.59 6.11
C GLY A 37 -13.30 12.00 6.84
N TYR A 38 -12.10 12.19 6.32
CA TYR A 38 -10.85 11.81 6.98
C TYR A 38 -10.36 12.91 7.92
N GLN A 39 -9.69 12.49 8.99
CA GLN A 39 -8.85 13.37 9.80
C GLN A 39 -7.53 13.62 9.04
N GLU A 40 -6.91 14.75 9.32
CA GLU A 40 -5.64 15.15 8.71
C GLU A 40 -4.60 15.39 9.80
N VAL A 41 -3.38 14.91 9.58
CA VAL A 41 -2.21 15.22 10.41
C VAL A 41 -1.06 15.64 9.52
N ASN A 42 -0.40 16.73 9.92
CA ASN A 42 0.81 17.20 9.24
C ASN A 42 2.02 16.46 9.83
N LEU A 43 2.46 15.40 9.15
CA LEU A 43 3.67 14.68 9.49
C LEU A 43 4.89 15.33 8.82
N SER A 44 6.08 14.80 9.11
CA SER A 44 7.33 15.44 8.66
C SER A 44 7.50 15.54 7.14
N GLU A 45 6.84 14.68 6.36
CA GLU A 45 6.96 14.62 4.89
C GLU A 45 5.68 15.06 4.15
N GLY A 46 4.64 15.48 4.89
CA GLY A 46 3.39 15.96 4.33
C GLY A 46 2.17 15.58 5.13
N ILE A 47 1.00 15.99 4.65
CA ILE A 47 -0.28 15.69 5.27
C ILE A 47 -0.65 14.22 5.01
N THR A 48 -0.95 13.52 6.10
CA THR A 48 -1.51 12.17 6.08
C THR A 48 -2.98 12.23 6.44
N SER A 49 -3.82 11.66 5.58
CA SER A 49 -5.25 11.47 5.84
C SER A 49 -5.48 10.11 6.46
N PHE A 50 -6.22 10.08 7.58
CA PHE A 50 -6.44 8.86 8.36
C PHE A 50 -7.84 8.83 9.00
N LYS A 51 -8.24 7.66 9.45
CA LYS A 51 -9.41 7.46 10.33
C LYS A 51 -8.93 6.77 11.59
N ASP A 52 -9.48 7.18 12.73
CA ASP A 52 -9.25 6.62 14.06
C ASP A 52 -10.61 6.34 14.69
N ILE A 53 -11.02 5.08 14.69
CA ILE A 53 -12.38 4.62 14.95
C ILE A 53 -12.39 3.64 16.11
N GLY A 54 -13.38 3.74 16.97
CA GLY A 54 -13.56 2.89 18.15
C GLY A 54 -13.18 3.58 19.46
N ASP A 55 -13.29 2.85 20.57
CA ASP A 55 -12.97 3.40 21.90
C ASP A 55 -11.45 3.53 22.06
N LYS A 56 -11.02 4.69 22.55
CA LYS A 56 -9.60 5.02 22.78
C LYS A 56 -8.89 4.09 23.78
N ASN A 57 -9.65 3.42 24.64
CA ASN A 57 -9.13 2.49 25.64
C ASN A 57 -8.96 1.06 25.12
N ASN A 58 -9.48 0.77 23.92
CA ASN A 58 -9.36 -0.55 23.33
C ASN A 58 -7.96 -0.81 22.74
N LYS A 59 -7.60 -2.09 22.61
CA LYS A 59 -6.39 -2.49 21.87
C LYS A 59 -6.46 -1.96 20.44
N VAL A 60 -5.33 -1.50 19.92
CA VAL A 60 -5.26 -0.82 18.63
C VAL A 60 -4.86 -1.77 17.52
N ILE A 61 -5.63 -1.77 16.44
CA ILE A 61 -5.23 -2.35 15.15
C ILE A 61 -4.92 -1.20 14.18
N VAL A 62 -3.71 -1.19 13.62
CA VAL A 62 -3.36 -0.31 12.50
C VAL A 62 -3.41 -1.12 11.22
N LEU A 63 -4.30 -0.72 10.29
CA LEU A 63 -4.46 -1.35 8.99
C LEU A 63 -3.70 -0.55 7.92
N VAL A 64 -2.79 -1.22 7.21
CA VAL A 64 -1.93 -0.64 6.17
C VAL A 64 -2.28 -1.24 4.82
N HIS A 65 -2.80 -0.41 3.92
CA HIS A 65 -3.30 -0.79 2.61
C HIS A 65 -2.18 -1.14 1.59
N GLY A 66 -2.55 -1.78 0.49
CA GLY A 66 -1.66 -2.18 -0.60
C GLY A 66 -1.20 -1.03 -1.51
N ALA A 67 -0.52 -1.38 -2.61
CA ALA A 67 0.08 -0.39 -3.51
C ALA A 67 -0.92 0.41 -4.34
N THR A 68 -2.05 -0.17 -4.70
CA THR A 68 -2.99 0.41 -5.70
C THR A 68 -4.19 1.06 -5.05
N PHE A 69 -4.83 0.35 -4.11
CA PHE A 69 -6.03 0.81 -3.42
C PHE A 69 -5.66 1.46 -2.09
N GLY A 70 -6.27 2.60 -1.77
CA GLY A 70 -6.14 3.28 -0.48
C GLY A 70 -6.98 2.63 0.61
N SER A 71 -7.04 3.29 1.75
CA SER A 71 -7.67 2.79 2.97
C SER A 71 -9.19 2.53 2.85
N LEU A 72 -9.89 3.22 1.95
CA LEU A 72 -11.32 3.00 1.71
C LEU A 72 -11.67 1.56 1.29
N ALA A 73 -10.77 0.84 0.63
CA ALA A 73 -11.00 -0.56 0.22
C ALA A 73 -11.18 -1.52 1.40
N TYR A 74 -10.88 -1.09 2.60
CA TYR A 74 -10.83 -1.95 3.78
C TYR A 74 -11.91 -1.63 4.82
N GLU A 75 -12.98 -0.93 4.42
CA GLU A 75 -14.05 -0.52 5.33
C GLU A 75 -14.72 -1.71 6.03
N GLU A 76 -14.92 -2.84 5.33
CA GLU A 76 -15.47 -4.04 5.93
C GLU A 76 -14.55 -4.66 7.00
N TYR A 77 -13.22 -4.58 6.82
CA TYR A 77 -12.26 -5.00 7.86
C TYR A 77 -12.34 -4.08 9.08
N VAL A 78 -12.39 -2.77 8.85
CA VAL A 78 -12.53 -1.78 9.93
C VAL A 78 -13.79 -2.05 10.74
N ASN A 79 -14.94 -2.26 10.07
CA ASN A 79 -16.21 -2.55 10.72
C ASN A 79 -16.12 -3.80 11.62
N VAL A 80 -15.57 -4.91 11.10
CA VAL A 80 -15.39 -6.15 11.87
C VAL A 80 -14.47 -5.94 13.07
N PHE A 81 -13.38 -5.19 12.91
CA PHE A 81 -12.44 -4.96 14.01
C PHE A 81 -13.08 -4.10 15.10
N VAL A 82 -13.81 -3.04 14.74
CA VAL A 82 -14.52 -2.18 15.69
C VAL A 82 -15.65 -2.95 16.41
N GLU A 83 -16.42 -3.78 15.69
CA GLU A 83 -17.46 -4.64 16.28
C GLU A 83 -16.89 -5.66 17.29
N ASN A 84 -15.60 -6.02 17.15
CA ASN A 84 -14.88 -6.88 18.08
C ASN A 84 -14.15 -6.11 19.19
N ASN A 85 -14.50 -4.85 19.43
CA ASN A 85 -13.93 -3.98 20.46
C ASN A 85 -12.46 -3.65 20.28
N TYR A 86 -12.00 -3.41 19.04
CA TYR A 86 -10.70 -2.81 18.76
C TYR A 86 -10.84 -1.33 18.39
N ARG A 87 -9.88 -0.52 18.77
CA ARG A 87 -9.66 0.79 18.15
C ARG A 87 -8.92 0.56 16.85
N VAL A 88 -9.39 1.12 15.75
CA VAL A 88 -8.83 0.90 14.42
C VAL A 88 -8.32 2.20 13.84
N ILE A 89 -7.04 2.21 13.50
CA ILE A 89 -6.41 3.30 12.76
C ILE A 89 -6.15 2.80 11.34
N THR A 90 -6.68 3.52 10.36
CA THR A 90 -6.38 3.29 8.94
C THR A 90 -6.06 4.61 8.27
N TYR A 91 -5.15 4.61 7.30
CA TYR A 91 -4.65 5.82 6.68
C TYR A 91 -4.33 5.61 5.21
N ASP A 92 -4.30 6.66 4.44
CA ASP A 92 -3.77 6.61 3.09
C ASP A 92 -2.25 6.85 3.11
N GLN A 93 -1.49 5.92 2.54
CA GLN A 93 -0.07 6.11 2.35
C GLN A 93 0.20 7.28 1.40
N TYR A 94 1.33 7.97 1.55
CA TYR A 94 1.72 9.04 0.63
C TYR A 94 1.55 8.60 -0.83
N GLY A 95 1.08 9.51 -1.66
CA GLY A 95 0.79 9.26 -3.07
C GLY A 95 -0.50 8.49 -3.36
N ARG A 96 -1.29 8.14 -2.34
CA ARG A 96 -2.56 7.42 -2.45
C ARG A 96 -3.69 8.20 -1.79
N GLY A 97 -4.92 7.91 -2.22
CA GLY A 97 -6.15 8.45 -1.62
C GLY A 97 -6.05 9.94 -1.34
N PHE A 98 -6.34 10.32 -0.11
CA PHE A 98 -6.40 11.71 0.35
C PHE A 98 -5.09 12.22 0.99
N SER A 99 -4.05 11.40 1.13
CA SER A 99 -2.74 11.85 1.61
C SER A 99 -1.94 12.60 0.55
N ASP A 100 -0.95 13.38 0.97
CA ASP A 100 -0.12 14.19 0.07
C ASP A 100 0.66 13.36 -0.93
N ARG A 101 0.98 13.98 -2.07
CA ARG A 101 1.84 13.45 -3.13
C ARG A 101 3.27 13.85 -2.84
N PHE A 102 4.03 12.95 -2.21
CA PHE A 102 5.43 13.18 -1.86
C PHE A 102 6.31 13.34 -3.10
N HIS A 103 7.13 14.39 -3.13
CA HIS A 103 7.96 14.74 -4.28
C HIS A 103 9.42 14.21 -4.21
N GLY A 104 9.84 13.66 -3.08
CA GLY A 104 11.17 13.10 -2.88
C GLY A 104 11.37 11.69 -3.43
N ASN A 105 12.34 10.97 -2.88
CA ASN A 105 12.58 9.56 -3.19
C ASN A 105 11.55 8.68 -2.47
N VAL A 106 10.81 7.88 -3.20
CA VAL A 106 9.81 6.97 -2.65
C VAL A 106 10.49 5.64 -2.29
N SER A 107 10.63 5.39 -1.00
CA SER A 107 11.27 4.17 -0.47
C SER A 107 10.41 3.52 0.62
N ILE A 108 10.79 2.32 1.04
CA ILE A 108 10.11 1.65 2.16
C ILE A 108 10.32 2.40 3.48
N GLU A 109 11.47 3.05 3.63
CA GLU A 109 11.79 3.87 4.81
C GLU A 109 10.87 5.09 4.90
N LEU A 110 10.49 5.70 3.77
CA LEU A 110 9.50 6.78 3.73
C LEU A 110 8.14 6.30 4.23
N MET A 111 7.68 5.12 3.76
CA MET A 111 6.39 4.55 4.17
C MET A 111 6.40 4.11 5.63
N GLU A 112 7.48 3.52 6.08
CA GLU A 112 7.69 3.14 7.49
C GLU A 112 7.69 4.37 8.39
N LYS A 113 8.36 5.45 7.98
CA LYS A 113 8.39 6.73 8.70
C LYS A 113 7.00 7.33 8.82
N GLN A 114 6.20 7.32 7.74
CA GLN A 114 4.80 7.78 7.78
C GLN A 114 3.99 6.97 8.81
N LEU A 115 4.09 5.64 8.78
CA LEU A 115 3.41 4.76 9.73
C LEU A 115 3.84 5.04 11.16
N LYS A 116 5.14 5.18 11.40
CA LYS A 116 5.72 5.48 12.72
C LYS A 116 5.19 6.79 13.29
N GLU A 117 5.29 7.87 12.51
CA GLU A 117 4.85 9.20 12.94
C GLU A 117 3.33 9.25 13.18
N LEU A 118 2.54 8.50 12.41
CA LEU A 118 1.10 8.38 12.63
C LEU A 118 0.78 7.62 13.93
N ILE A 119 1.47 6.51 14.22
CA ILE A 119 1.32 5.74 15.46
C ILE A 119 1.67 6.62 16.67
N GLU A 120 2.76 7.39 16.58
CA GLU A 120 3.18 8.35 17.61
C GLU A 120 2.15 9.47 17.79
N HIS A 121 1.62 10.05 16.70
CA HIS A 121 0.56 11.06 16.76
C HIS A 121 -0.72 10.55 17.43
N CYS A 122 -1.08 9.29 17.18
CA CYS A 122 -2.25 8.64 17.78
C CYS A 122 -2.02 8.13 19.22
N GLU A 123 -0.82 8.37 19.79
CA GLU A 123 -0.42 7.99 21.15
C GLU A 123 -0.58 6.48 21.40
N VAL A 124 -0.13 5.64 20.46
CA VAL A 124 -0.21 4.18 20.55
C VAL A 124 1.14 3.61 20.97
N GLU A 125 1.17 2.92 22.12
CA GLU A 125 2.38 2.30 22.66
C GLU A 125 2.51 0.82 22.28
N ASP A 126 1.40 0.08 22.25
CA ASP A 126 1.30 -1.33 21.89
C ASP A 126 0.32 -1.50 20.73
N VAL A 127 0.79 -2.05 19.62
CA VAL A 127 0.04 -2.06 18.37
C VAL A 127 -0.08 -3.46 17.78
N ILE A 128 -1.27 -3.76 17.29
CA ILE A 128 -1.53 -4.86 16.38
C ILE A 128 -1.47 -4.29 14.96
N LEU A 129 -0.63 -4.87 14.10
CA LEU A 129 -0.50 -4.44 12.72
C LEU A 129 -1.24 -5.39 11.78
N TYR A 130 -1.92 -4.86 10.78
CA TYR A 130 -2.49 -5.64 9.68
C TYR A 130 -2.09 -5.00 8.34
N GLY A 131 -1.21 -5.66 7.61
CA GLY A 131 -0.70 -5.17 6.33
C GLY A 131 -1.20 -6.00 5.15
N VAL A 132 -1.64 -5.34 4.08
CA VAL A 132 -2.14 -6.00 2.87
C VAL A 132 -1.21 -5.70 1.71
N SER A 133 -0.76 -6.74 0.99
CA SER A 133 0.09 -6.63 -0.20
C SER A 133 1.36 -5.80 0.11
N PHE A 134 1.57 -4.67 -0.54
CA PHE A 134 2.65 -3.73 -0.23
C PHE A 134 2.59 -3.21 1.22
N GLY A 135 1.40 -3.02 1.78
CA GLY A 135 1.23 -2.66 3.19
C GLY A 135 1.84 -3.69 4.15
N ALA A 136 1.89 -4.97 3.75
CA ALA A 136 2.59 -6.02 4.50
C ALA A 136 4.11 -5.77 4.55
N ALA A 137 4.72 -5.28 3.47
CA ALA A 137 6.13 -4.88 3.46
C ALA A 137 6.39 -3.68 4.40
N VAL A 138 5.45 -2.71 4.44
CA VAL A 138 5.56 -1.54 5.34
C VAL A 138 5.47 -1.96 6.80
N VAL A 139 4.48 -2.82 7.17
CA VAL A 139 4.36 -3.28 8.56
C VAL A 139 5.52 -4.18 8.97
N ALA A 140 6.06 -5.00 8.05
CA ALA A 140 7.25 -5.80 8.33
C ALA A 140 8.46 -4.91 8.62
N LYS A 141 8.68 -3.86 7.82
CA LYS A 141 9.76 -2.90 8.05
C LYS A 141 9.62 -2.19 9.39
N TYR A 142 8.42 -1.70 9.71
CA TYR A 142 8.16 -1.04 10.99
C TYR A 142 8.36 -2.00 12.18
N ALA A 143 7.83 -3.22 12.11
CA ALA A 143 7.95 -4.20 13.18
C ALA A 143 9.38 -4.67 13.40
N ALA A 144 10.19 -4.81 12.35
CA ALA A 144 11.60 -5.14 12.48
C ALA A 144 12.40 -4.03 13.17
N ASN A 145 12.01 -2.75 12.98
CA ASN A 145 12.67 -1.61 13.61
C ASN A 145 12.16 -1.32 15.05
N ASN A 146 10.96 -1.78 15.40
CA ASN A 146 10.28 -1.49 16.68
C ASN A 146 9.62 -2.75 17.28
N PRO A 147 10.35 -3.87 17.43
CA PRO A 147 9.74 -5.16 17.81
C PRO A 147 9.05 -5.14 19.18
N GLU A 148 9.51 -4.28 20.08
CA GLU A 148 8.99 -4.13 21.44
C GLU A 148 7.60 -3.49 21.50
N LYS A 149 7.18 -2.81 20.43
CA LYS A 149 5.87 -2.15 20.33
C LYS A 149 4.79 -3.04 19.71
N ILE A 150 5.14 -4.25 19.28
CA ILE A 150 4.25 -5.07 18.48
C ILE A 150 3.70 -6.24 19.29
N SER A 151 2.39 -6.28 19.48
CA SER A 151 1.72 -7.40 20.15
C SER A 151 1.25 -8.51 19.20
N PHE A 152 0.94 -8.18 17.94
CA PHE A 152 0.52 -9.15 16.92
C PHE A 152 0.66 -8.57 15.51
N ILE A 153 0.97 -9.42 14.51
CA ILE A 153 1.03 -9.00 13.11
C ILE A 153 0.18 -9.89 12.21
N GLY A 154 -0.65 -9.28 11.38
CA GLY A 154 -1.34 -9.93 10.26
C GLY A 154 -0.76 -9.51 8.92
N TYR A 155 -0.54 -10.48 8.06
CA TYR A 155 -0.09 -10.31 6.69
C TYR A 155 -1.11 -10.93 5.73
N GLN A 156 -1.69 -10.12 4.86
CA GLN A 156 -2.57 -10.58 3.78
C GLN A 156 -1.89 -10.37 2.43
N VAL A 157 -1.77 -11.44 1.62
CA VAL A 157 -1.10 -11.45 0.31
C VAL A 157 0.22 -10.67 0.33
N PRO A 158 1.16 -10.99 1.26
CA PRO A 158 2.29 -10.12 1.54
C PRO A 158 3.29 -10.04 0.40
N VAL A 159 3.69 -8.83 0.03
CA VAL A 159 4.86 -8.59 -0.83
C VAL A 159 6.12 -8.78 0.00
N ILE A 160 6.89 -9.81 -0.31
CA ILE A 160 8.19 -10.10 0.33
C ILE A 160 9.34 -9.54 -0.51
N ASP A 161 9.26 -9.73 -1.82
CA ASP A 161 10.16 -9.13 -2.81
C ASP A 161 9.37 -8.89 -4.08
N SER A 162 9.58 -7.77 -4.73
CA SER A 162 9.06 -7.56 -6.08
C SER A 162 10.17 -7.87 -7.07
N ALA A 163 9.92 -8.82 -7.93
CA ALA A 163 10.84 -9.17 -9.01
C ALA A 163 11.27 -7.93 -9.79
N ASN A 164 12.55 -7.89 -10.18
CA ASN A 164 13.07 -6.87 -11.07
C ASN A 164 12.23 -6.78 -12.35
N ILE A 165 11.51 -5.67 -12.51
CA ILE A 165 10.78 -5.39 -13.74
C ILE A 165 11.77 -4.79 -14.74
N PRO A 166 12.15 -5.49 -15.83
CA PRO A 166 13.22 -5.05 -16.74
C PRO A 166 12.95 -3.67 -17.38
N LEU A 167 11.69 -3.29 -17.50
CA LEU A 167 11.24 -2.01 -18.09
C LEU A 167 11.60 -0.79 -17.24
N LEU A 168 11.93 -0.97 -15.96
CA LEU A 168 12.23 0.11 -15.02
C LEU A 168 13.46 0.96 -15.42
N SER A 169 14.40 0.42 -16.19
CA SER A 169 15.56 1.18 -16.65
C SER A 169 15.19 2.35 -17.57
N VAL A 170 14.14 2.20 -18.39
CA VAL A 170 13.65 3.26 -19.29
C VAL A 170 12.91 4.36 -18.51
N VAL A 171 12.22 3.99 -17.44
CA VAL A 171 11.50 4.94 -16.57
C VAL A 171 12.45 5.93 -15.90
N LYS A 172 13.74 5.61 -15.76
CA LYS A 172 14.79 6.50 -15.23
C LYS A 172 15.18 7.62 -16.17
N ILE A 173 14.88 7.52 -17.47
CA ILE A 173 15.27 8.52 -18.46
C ILE A 173 14.28 9.70 -18.40
N PRO A 174 14.71 10.93 -18.08
CA PRO A 174 13.83 12.10 -18.07
C PRO A 174 13.04 12.24 -19.37
N LEU A 175 11.84 12.75 -19.32
CA LEU A 175 10.85 12.87 -20.39
C LEU A 175 10.33 11.52 -20.91
N TYR A 176 11.22 10.57 -21.24
CA TYR A 176 10.80 9.25 -21.75
C TYR A 176 10.19 8.37 -20.65
N GLY A 177 10.75 8.44 -19.45
CA GLY A 177 10.16 7.78 -18.29
C GLY A 177 8.79 8.35 -17.93
N ASP A 178 8.62 9.66 -18.02
CA ASP A 178 7.33 10.32 -17.79
C ASP A 178 6.32 9.91 -18.86
N LEU A 179 6.73 9.86 -20.13
CA LEU A 179 5.87 9.38 -21.22
C LEU A 179 5.47 7.92 -21.06
N LEU A 180 6.39 7.06 -20.62
CA LEU A 180 6.10 5.67 -20.32
C LEU A 180 5.12 5.56 -19.16
N THR A 181 5.29 6.36 -18.13
CA THR A 181 4.38 6.41 -16.98
C THR A 181 2.98 6.85 -17.42
N ARG A 182 2.87 8.00 -18.13
CA ARG A 182 1.59 8.56 -18.57
C ARG A 182 0.89 7.75 -19.65
N GLY A 183 1.66 7.22 -20.61
CA GLY A 183 1.14 6.52 -21.78
C GLY A 183 0.93 5.01 -21.59
N PHE A 184 1.56 4.41 -20.59
CA PHE A 184 1.51 2.97 -20.42
C PHE A 184 1.25 2.52 -18.96
N LEU A 185 2.07 2.96 -17.98
CA LEU A 185 1.96 2.44 -16.61
C LEU A 185 0.63 2.88 -15.96
N VAL A 186 0.30 4.16 -16.02
CA VAL A 186 -0.96 4.67 -15.45
C VAL A 186 -2.18 4.07 -16.15
N PRO A 187 -2.27 4.02 -17.51
CA PRO A 187 -3.35 3.31 -18.19
C PRO A 187 -3.49 1.83 -17.80
N ALA A 188 -2.36 1.13 -17.60
CA ALA A 188 -2.39 -0.27 -17.17
C ALA A 188 -2.98 -0.40 -15.74
N VAL A 189 -2.62 0.49 -14.82
CA VAL A 189 -3.20 0.52 -13.46
C VAL A 189 -4.68 0.87 -13.51
N LEU A 190 -5.07 1.89 -14.29
CA LEU A 190 -6.49 2.28 -14.45
C LEU A 190 -7.33 1.14 -15.02
N LYS A 191 -6.83 0.47 -16.06
CA LYS A 191 -7.50 -0.71 -16.63
C LYS A 191 -7.67 -1.80 -15.58
N ARG A 192 -6.62 -2.06 -14.79
CA ARG A 192 -6.67 -3.05 -13.71
C ARG A 192 -7.71 -2.69 -12.66
N ILE A 193 -7.81 -1.42 -12.24
CA ILE A 193 -8.85 -0.97 -11.30
C ILE A 193 -10.23 -1.25 -11.87
N GLN A 194 -10.46 -1.00 -13.18
CA GLN A 194 -11.72 -1.28 -13.85
C GLN A 194 -12.06 -2.79 -13.89
N GLU A 195 -11.07 -3.68 -13.95
CA GLU A 195 -11.30 -5.12 -13.90
C GLU A 195 -11.93 -5.60 -12.58
N TYR A 196 -11.94 -4.77 -11.53
CA TYR A 196 -12.57 -5.06 -10.24
C TYR A 196 -13.93 -4.39 -10.06
N GLU A 197 -14.53 -3.80 -11.10
CA GLU A 197 -15.84 -3.13 -11.00
C GLU A 197 -16.99 -4.08 -10.58
N ASP A 198 -16.89 -5.37 -10.87
CA ASP A 198 -17.84 -6.38 -10.40
C ASP A 198 -17.64 -6.77 -8.91
N LEU A 199 -16.51 -6.40 -8.30
CA LEU A 199 -16.13 -6.77 -6.94
C LEU A 199 -16.19 -5.59 -5.96
N MET A 200 -16.29 -4.37 -6.45
CA MET A 200 -16.27 -3.13 -5.65
C MET A 200 -17.44 -2.22 -6.04
N SER A 201 -17.86 -1.35 -5.13
CA SER A 201 -18.87 -0.35 -5.48
C SER A 201 -18.35 0.61 -6.55
N LYS A 202 -19.27 1.14 -7.36
CA LYS A 202 -18.92 2.13 -8.39
C LYS A 202 -18.25 3.36 -7.78
N GLU A 203 -18.71 3.81 -6.63
CA GLU A 203 -18.16 4.97 -5.91
C GLU A 203 -16.70 4.74 -5.53
N LEU A 204 -16.37 3.51 -5.12
CA LEU A 204 -15.01 3.12 -4.75
C LEU A 204 -14.08 3.07 -5.98
N ILE A 205 -14.57 2.49 -7.07
CA ILE A 205 -13.85 2.48 -8.36
C ILE A 205 -13.63 3.90 -8.87
N ASP A 206 -14.67 4.75 -8.88
CA ASP A 206 -14.57 6.14 -9.33
C ASP A 206 -13.57 6.94 -8.46
N HIS A 207 -13.53 6.70 -7.14
CA HIS A 207 -12.54 7.29 -6.25
C HIS A 207 -11.11 6.90 -6.64
N TYR A 208 -10.86 5.60 -6.86
CA TYR A 208 -9.51 5.12 -7.20
C TYR A 208 -9.06 5.53 -8.60
N ILE A 209 -9.97 5.67 -9.55
CA ILE A 209 -9.67 6.27 -10.86
C ILE A 209 -9.41 7.77 -10.70
N GLY A 210 -10.24 8.45 -9.91
CA GLY A 210 -10.17 9.89 -9.67
C GLY A 210 -8.85 10.35 -9.04
N GLN A 211 -8.22 9.52 -8.20
CA GLN A 211 -6.92 9.87 -7.60
C GLN A 211 -5.81 10.14 -8.64
N PHE A 212 -5.93 9.57 -9.86
CA PHE A 212 -4.97 9.81 -10.95
C PHE A 212 -5.17 11.16 -11.65
N ALA A 213 -6.24 11.89 -11.36
CA ALA A 213 -6.39 13.28 -11.74
C ALA A 213 -5.73 14.25 -10.74
N VAL A 214 -5.27 13.79 -9.59
CA VAL A 214 -4.61 14.59 -8.57
C VAL A 214 -3.16 14.85 -8.96
N LYS A 215 -2.77 16.12 -8.99
CA LYS A 215 -1.40 16.56 -9.33
C LYS A 215 -0.35 15.89 -8.45
N GLY A 216 0.68 15.34 -9.10
CA GLY A 216 1.80 14.63 -8.48
C GLY A 216 1.59 13.12 -8.31
N THR A 217 0.41 12.58 -8.61
CA THR A 217 0.14 11.13 -8.51
C THR A 217 0.99 10.34 -9.51
N GLU A 218 1.08 10.77 -10.77
CA GLU A 218 1.86 10.09 -11.81
C GLU A 218 3.37 10.09 -11.48
N ASP A 219 3.91 11.22 -11.00
CA ASP A 219 5.30 11.33 -10.56
C ASP A 219 5.57 10.44 -9.34
N PHE A 220 4.64 10.39 -8.40
CA PHE A 220 4.73 9.49 -7.25
C PHE A 220 4.76 8.02 -7.68
N PHE A 221 3.85 7.59 -8.56
CA PHE A 221 3.82 6.21 -9.09
C PHE A 221 5.11 5.85 -9.82
N LYS A 222 5.62 6.75 -10.66
CA LYS A 222 6.92 6.59 -11.31
C LYS A 222 8.04 6.34 -10.29
N LYS A 223 8.14 7.19 -9.26
CA LYS A 223 9.14 7.08 -8.20
C LYS A 223 8.97 5.84 -7.33
N PHE A 224 7.73 5.43 -7.08
CA PHE A 224 7.40 4.21 -6.36
C PHE A 224 7.98 2.96 -7.06
N PHE A 225 7.83 2.87 -8.37
CA PHE A 225 8.42 1.77 -9.14
C PHE A 225 9.95 1.87 -9.31
N LEU A 226 10.51 3.08 -9.27
CA LEU A 226 11.95 3.30 -9.37
C LEU A 226 12.69 3.16 -8.04
N GLY A 227 11.99 3.36 -6.94
CA GLY A 227 12.52 3.35 -5.60
C GLY A 227 12.75 1.94 -5.07
N ASN A 228 13.30 1.88 -3.85
CA ASN A 228 13.50 0.62 -3.12
C ASN A 228 12.27 0.24 -2.27
N ALA A 229 11.11 0.80 -2.57
CA ALA A 229 9.89 0.53 -1.80
C ALA A 229 9.50 -0.95 -1.84
N MET A 230 9.65 -1.57 -3.01
CA MET A 230 9.27 -2.96 -3.28
C MET A 230 10.43 -3.96 -3.15
N GLY A 231 11.55 -3.60 -2.51
CA GLY A 231 12.72 -4.47 -2.36
C GLY A 231 12.51 -5.61 -1.35
N ASN A 232 13.49 -6.53 -1.29
CA ASN A 232 13.44 -7.74 -0.47
C ASN A 232 13.28 -7.45 1.03
N ARG A 233 12.32 -8.12 1.67
CA ARG A 233 11.95 -8.00 3.10
C ARG A 233 12.27 -9.25 3.93
N LEU A 234 12.92 -10.27 3.38
CA LEU A 234 13.21 -11.51 4.13
C LEU A 234 14.00 -11.24 5.41
N ASN A 235 14.92 -10.27 5.38
CA ASN A 235 15.67 -9.88 6.59
C ASN A 235 14.76 -9.25 7.67
N ASP A 236 13.77 -8.45 7.28
CA ASP A 236 12.81 -7.87 8.23
C ASP A 236 11.98 -8.99 8.87
N HIS A 237 11.51 -9.97 8.09
CA HIS A 237 10.81 -11.16 8.60
C HIS A 237 11.68 -12.01 9.53
N ASN A 238 12.99 -12.15 9.25
CA ASN A 238 13.92 -12.84 10.13
C ASN A 238 14.07 -12.13 11.49
N ILE A 239 14.18 -10.81 11.50
CA ILE A 239 14.25 -10.00 12.74
C ILE A 239 12.97 -10.19 13.55
N ILE A 240 11.79 -10.09 12.92
CA ILE A 240 10.49 -10.23 13.58
C ILE A 240 10.35 -11.63 14.20
N GLY A 241 10.69 -12.67 13.44
CA GLY A 241 10.64 -14.06 13.92
C GLY A 241 11.59 -14.31 15.09
N SER A 242 12.80 -13.71 15.06
CA SER A 242 13.77 -13.80 16.17
C SER A 242 13.27 -13.14 17.45
N ASN A 243 12.38 -12.15 17.35
CA ASN A 243 11.71 -11.53 18.49
C ASN A 243 10.44 -12.27 18.94
N SER A 244 10.13 -13.42 18.31
CA SER A 244 8.97 -14.27 18.64
C SER A 244 7.62 -13.54 18.61
N ILE A 245 7.48 -12.53 17.75
CA ILE A 245 6.23 -11.78 17.61
C ILE A 245 5.15 -12.69 17.01
N PRO A 246 3.99 -12.86 17.66
CA PRO A 246 2.91 -13.68 17.14
C PRO A 246 2.39 -13.16 15.80
N SER A 247 2.19 -14.06 14.83
CA SER A 247 1.91 -13.63 13.46
C SER A 247 0.87 -14.52 12.78
N TYR A 248 0.11 -13.87 11.90
CA TYR A 248 -0.92 -14.45 11.04
C TYR A 248 -0.60 -14.15 9.57
N PHE A 249 -0.64 -15.17 8.74
CA PHE A 249 -0.47 -15.07 7.30
C PHE A 249 -1.70 -15.60 6.59
N VAL A 250 -2.21 -14.84 5.63
CA VAL A 250 -3.29 -15.26 4.74
C VAL A 250 -2.97 -14.89 3.29
N TYR A 251 -3.00 -15.86 2.39
CA TYR A 251 -2.71 -15.64 0.97
C TYR A 251 -3.38 -16.69 0.08
N ALA A 252 -3.46 -16.40 -1.21
CA ALA A 252 -3.91 -17.37 -2.20
C ALA A 252 -2.71 -18.08 -2.85
N GLU A 253 -2.82 -19.41 -3.02
CA GLU A 253 -1.73 -20.21 -3.61
C GLU A 253 -1.58 -19.98 -5.11
N ASP A 254 -2.63 -19.50 -5.77
CA ASP A 254 -2.71 -19.15 -7.19
C ASP A 254 -2.52 -17.65 -7.47
N ASP A 255 -1.99 -16.89 -6.49
CA ASP A 255 -1.68 -15.48 -6.65
C ASP A 255 -0.49 -15.30 -7.61
N ILE A 256 -0.71 -14.56 -8.69
CA ILE A 256 0.33 -14.28 -9.71
C ILE A 256 1.09 -12.98 -9.48
N GLU A 257 0.70 -12.19 -8.47
CA GLU A 257 1.31 -10.89 -8.17
C GLU A 257 2.36 -10.98 -7.07
N ILE A 258 2.26 -12.00 -6.22
CA ILE A 258 3.24 -12.30 -5.19
C ILE A 258 3.89 -13.65 -5.48
N ASP A 259 5.14 -13.82 -5.05
CA ASP A 259 5.81 -15.10 -5.09
C ASP A 259 5.46 -15.89 -3.81
N SER A 260 4.56 -16.88 -3.95
CA SER A 260 4.13 -17.73 -2.83
C SER A 260 5.29 -18.51 -2.20
N GLN A 261 6.35 -18.81 -2.94
CA GLN A 261 7.54 -19.49 -2.40
C GLN A 261 8.31 -18.56 -1.46
N LEU A 262 8.43 -17.27 -1.81
CA LEU A 262 9.02 -16.25 -0.92
C LEU A 262 8.16 -16.01 0.32
N VAL A 263 6.84 -16.08 0.19
CA VAL A 263 5.94 -16.01 1.37
C VAL A 263 6.19 -17.20 2.30
N GLU A 264 6.30 -18.40 1.76
CA GLU A 264 6.61 -19.60 2.55
C GLU A 264 8.02 -19.55 3.16
N GLU A 265 8.98 -18.96 2.48
CA GLU A 265 10.32 -18.72 3.02
C GLU A 265 10.28 -17.72 4.19
N ALA A 266 9.54 -16.63 4.05
CA ALA A 266 9.33 -15.66 5.13
C ALA A 266 8.66 -16.32 6.35
N ILE A 267 7.63 -17.13 6.14
CA ILE A 267 6.91 -17.86 7.21
C ILE A 267 7.84 -18.75 8.05
N LYS A 268 8.86 -19.36 7.45
CA LYS A 268 9.82 -20.24 8.17
C LYS A 268 10.61 -19.51 9.27
N ASN A 269 10.68 -18.18 9.23
CA ASN A 269 11.36 -17.39 10.26
C ASN A 269 10.55 -17.26 11.56
N TYR A 270 9.25 -17.54 11.52
CA TYR A 270 8.35 -17.33 12.66
C TYR A 270 8.16 -18.57 13.51
N ASN A 271 7.96 -18.37 14.81
CA ASN A 271 7.65 -19.45 15.75
C ASN A 271 6.14 -19.67 15.80
N ASN A 272 5.67 -20.80 15.26
CA ASN A 272 4.25 -21.17 15.23
C ASN A 272 3.30 -20.11 14.65
N PRO A 273 3.57 -19.54 13.46
CA PRO A 273 2.65 -18.57 12.87
C PRO A 273 1.34 -19.25 12.48
N ILE A 274 0.24 -18.50 12.54
CA ILE A 274 -1.05 -18.99 12.04
C ILE A 274 -1.08 -18.72 10.53
N VAL A 275 -1.27 -19.76 9.73
CA VAL A 275 -1.28 -19.66 8.27
C VAL A 275 -2.62 -20.09 7.71
N LYS A 276 -3.21 -19.28 6.84
CA LYS A 276 -4.42 -19.57 6.07
C LYS A 276 -4.13 -19.46 4.58
N LYS A 277 -4.52 -20.48 3.83
CA LYS A 277 -4.37 -20.51 2.37
C LYS A 277 -5.74 -20.52 1.71
N TYR A 278 -5.85 -19.76 0.64
CA TYR A 278 -7.04 -19.64 -0.19
C TYR A 278 -6.69 -19.93 -1.65
N SER A 279 -7.70 -19.87 -2.51
CA SER A 279 -7.60 -19.74 -3.96
C SER A 279 -8.39 -18.50 -4.38
N GLY A 280 -8.13 -17.96 -5.57
CA GLY A 280 -8.79 -16.76 -6.08
C GLY A 280 -7.85 -15.57 -6.29
N GLY A 281 -6.54 -15.83 -6.33
CA GLY A 281 -5.51 -14.84 -6.66
C GLY A 281 -5.32 -13.74 -5.63
N HIS A 282 -4.76 -12.61 -6.05
CA HIS A 282 -4.38 -11.49 -5.17
C HIS A 282 -5.56 -10.87 -4.41
N PHE A 283 -6.75 -10.90 -5.00
CA PHE A 283 -7.98 -10.34 -4.45
C PHE A 283 -8.94 -11.41 -3.93
N PHE A 284 -8.44 -12.57 -3.52
CA PHE A 284 -9.23 -13.69 -3.00
C PHE A 284 -10.24 -13.31 -1.92
N SER A 285 -9.98 -12.24 -1.18
CA SER A 285 -10.84 -11.78 -0.09
C SER A 285 -12.08 -11.04 -0.57
N SER A 286 -12.15 -10.61 -1.84
CA SER A 286 -13.31 -9.88 -2.36
C SER A 286 -14.59 -10.71 -2.23
N GLY A 287 -15.61 -10.11 -1.60
CA GLY A 287 -16.87 -10.77 -1.25
C GLY A 287 -16.85 -11.67 -0.01
N ILE A 288 -15.68 -11.85 0.61
CA ILE A 288 -15.52 -12.58 1.89
C ILE A 288 -14.70 -11.80 2.93
N GLU A 289 -14.63 -10.48 2.79
CA GLU A 289 -13.81 -9.58 3.63
C GLU A 289 -14.11 -9.78 5.11
N LYS A 290 -15.40 -9.82 5.47
CA LYS A 290 -15.86 -10.07 6.87
C LYS A 290 -15.32 -11.37 7.42
N LYS A 291 -15.33 -12.43 6.62
CA LYS A 291 -14.80 -13.74 7.03
C LYS A 291 -13.31 -13.66 7.30
N VAL A 292 -12.53 -13.07 6.38
CA VAL A 292 -11.07 -12.95 6.51
C VAL A 292 -10.72 -12.07 7.70
N ALA A 293 -11.40 -10.94 7.89
CA ALA A 293 -11.25 -10.07 9.05
C ALA A 293 -11.55 -10.79 10.37
N GLN A 294 -12.64 -11.58 10.41
CA GLN A 294 -13.01 -12.34 11.62
C GLN A 294 -12.01 -13.46 11.92
N GLU A 295 -11.43 -14.11 10.91
CA GLU A 295 -10.38 -15.10 11.10
C GLU A 295 -9.12 -14.48 11.72
N PHE A 296 -8.77 -13.26 11.32
CA PHE A 296 -7.68 -12.51 11.93
C PHE A 296 -7.97 -12.21 13.41
N ILE A 297 -9.17 -11.69 13.74
CA ILE A 297 -9.58 -11.46 15.13
C ILE A 297 -9.52 -12.76 15.96
N ASN A 298 -10.00 -13.86 15.42
CA ASN A 298 -9.96 -15.16 16.11
C ASN A 298 -8.51 -15.62 16.36
N SER A 299 -7.60 -15.28 15.45
CA SER A 299 -6.17 -15.59 15.58
C SER A 299 -5.53 -14.79 16.73
N ILE A 300 -5.89 -13.52 16.87
CA ILE A 300 -5.45 -12.68 17.98
C ILE A 300 -5.98 -13.25 19.30
N LYS A 301 -7.29 -13.55 19.40
CA LYS A 301 -7.92 -14.09 20.63
C LYS A 301 -7.24 -15.40 21.07
N LYS A 302 -6.98 -16.31 20.13
CA LYS A 302 -6.31 -17.58 20.41
C LYS A 302 -4.90 -17.38 21.01
N GLN A 303 -4.18 -16.33 20.61
CA GLN A 303 -2.85 -16.05 21.15
C GLN A 303 -2.89 -15.57 22.61
N TYR A 304 -3.95 -14.88 23.02
CA TYR A 304 -4.09 -14.38 24.40
C TYR A 304 -4.78 -15.36 25.36
N GLU A 305 -5.31 -16.47 24.84
CA GLU A 305 -5.94 -17.54 25.65
C GLU A 305 -4.94 -18.67 26.02
N GLN A 306 -3.72 -18.62 25.47
CA GLN A 306 -2.60 -19.53 25.79
C GLN A 306 -1.66 -18.92 26.84
#